data_e428cca96ea799f781c633530628c542
#
_entry.id   e428cca96ea799f781c633530628c542
#
_cell.length_a   1.000
_cell.length_b   1.000
_cell.length_c   1.000
_cell.angle_alpha   90.00
_cell.angle_beta   90.00
_cell.angle_gamma   90.00
#
_symmetry.space_group_name_H-M   'P 1'
#
loop_
_entity.id
_entity.type
_entity.pdbx_description
1 polymer ?
#
loop_
_entity_poly.entity_id
_entity_poly.type
_entity_poly.pdbx_seq_one_letter_code
_entity_poly.pdbx_strand_id
1 'polypeptide(L)'
;VDNWYEVTDAVRPYNIRLFIGGHYHRNRDLRYDGIPGILMRSNLRDKDGKPGYGIYDITKDSILVYTQRIGESKKQWAAFSLAQPYYDRNGKAEKYPDFSVNTEYPNVKEQWIVQTGAGIYCSPAVEKEKVFVGDDMGYLTCYALKNGKKLWNFQSGKRIVGTPAAADGVVVFGSADRNIYGLNSKDGKLLWTVKAKSPVLGAVTIENGIAYIGASDSTFRAIDIHTGKVIWAYTGVKGYIETKPLVTADKVIFGAWDNTLYALNKADGKELWKWTGGLTRMHFSPAAVWPVAAEGKVFITDPQRAMTAINIENGETVWRTFQSMVRETIGLSEDGTRVFSKTMNDSIVCYATQGDQPCELWASN
;
A
#
# COMPACT_ATOMS: atom_id res chain seq x y z
N VAL A 1 0.82 14.23 4.81
CA VAL A 1 2.29 14.30 4.79
C VAL A 1 2.73 14.39 6.24
N ASP A 2 3.45 13.38 6.73
CA ASP A 2 3.77 13.26 8.14
C ASP A 2 4.77 14.34 8.62
N ASN A 3 5.61 14.82 7.71
CA ASN A 3 6.55 15.92 7.96
C ASN A 3 6.04 17.29 7.48
N TRP A 4 4.73 17.54 7.52
CA TRP A 4 4.13 18.81 7.09
C TRP A 4 4.76 20.04 7.76
N TYR A 5 5.15 19.91 9.01
CA TYR A 5 5.80 20.96 9.80
C TYR A 5 7.17 21.37 9.24
N GLU A 6 7.96 20.43 8.71
CA GLU A 6 9.22 20.74 8.02
C GLU A 6 8.96 21.54 6.74
N VAL A 7 7.89 21.24 6.01
CA VAL A 7 7.49 21.98 4.83
C VAL A 7 7.04 23.39 5.19
N THR A 8 6.18 23.53 6.23
CA THR A 8 5.72 24.86 6.66
C THR A 8 6.87 25.70 7.20
N ASP A 9 7.82 25.13 7.94
CA ASP A 9 9.03 25.82 8.39
C ASP A 9 9.91 26.28 7.23
N ALA A 10 10.16 25.39 6.27
CA ALA A 10 10.98 25.71 5.10
C ALA A 10 10.41 26.85 4.25
N VAL A 11 9.08 26.95 4.14
CA VAL A 11 8.42 27.99 3.33
C VAL A 11 8.05 29.25 4.14
N ARG A 12 8.07 29.21 5.44
CA ARG A 12 7.65 30.32 6.33
C ARG A 12 8.37 31.65 6.04
N PRO A 13 9.67 31.71 5.76
CA PRO A 13 10.36 32.95 5.43
C PRO A 13 9.83 33.63 4.16
N TYR A 14 9.10 32.88 3.32
CA TYR A 14 8.58 33.38 2.06
C TYR A 14 7.14 33.88 2.19
N ASN A 15 6.69 34.64 1.20
CA ASN A 15 5.36 35.24 1.18
C ASN A 15 4.33 34.27 0.58
N ILE A 16 4.09 33.14 1.24
CA ILE A 16 3.11 32.17 0.79
C ILE A 16 1.70 32.69 1.09
N ARG A 17 0.87 32.74 0.07
CA ARG A 17 -0.51 33.21 0.15
C ARG A 17 -1.55 32.10 0.22
N LEU A 18 -1.22 30.96 -0.38
CA LEU A 18 -2.13 29.83 -0.46
C LEU A 18 -1.37 28.55 -0.78
N PHE A 19 -1.67 27.48 -0.01
CA PHE A 19 -1.36 26.12 -0.42
C PHE A 19 -2.55 25.53 -1.19
N ILE A 20 -2.25 24.83 -2.28
CA ILE A 20 -3.26 24.14 -3.07
C ILE A 20 -2.94 22.65 -3.08
N GLY A 21 -3.90 21.86 -2.65
CA GLY A 21 -3.77 20.41 -2.57
C GLY A 21 -5.00 19.68 -3.12
N GLY A 22 -4.93 18.36 -3.13
CA GLY A 22 -5.99 17.46 -3.57
C GLY A 22 -6.18 16.28 -2.62
N HIS A 23 -6.35 15.08 -3.16
CA HIS A 23 -6.46 13.77 -2.48
C HIS A 23 -7.83 13.47 -1.88
N TYR A 24 -8.46 14.39 -1.15
CA TYR A 24 -9.77 14.13 -0.49
C TYR A 24 -10.97 14.21 -1.43
N HIS A 25 -10.78 14.54 -2.69
CA HIS A 25 -11.82 14.63 -3.74
C HIS A 25 -12.99 15.56 -3.42
N ARG A 26 -12.80 16.53 -2.53
CA ARG A 26 -13.79 17.53 -2.14
C ARG A 26 -13.13 18.84 -1.76
N ASN A 27 -13.88 19.94 -1.91
CA ASN A 27 -13.41 21.25 -1.50
C ASN A 27 -13.31 21.34 0.02
N ARG A 28 -12.18 21.81 0.54
CA ARG A 28 -11.98 22.11 1.96
C ARG A 28 -11.10 23.34 2.10
N ASP A 29 -11.46 24.22 3.03
CA ASP A 29 -10.62 25.28 3.55
C ASP A 29 -9.81 24.73 4.75
N LEU A 30 -8.53 25.00 4.80
CA LEU A 30 -7.59 24.47 5.78
C LEU A 30 -6.62 25.59 6.19
N ARG A 31 -5.97 25.40 7.35
CA ARG A 31 -4.85 26.20 7.80
C ARG A 31 -3.69 25.28 8.13
N TYR A 32 -2.55 25.55 7.53
CA TYR A 32 -1.30 24.85 7.80
C TYR A 32 -0.40 25.84 8.54
N ASP A 33 -0.47 25.80 9.86
CA ASP A 33 0.37 26.62 10.72
C ASP A 33 0.27 28.13 10.40
N GLY A 34 -0.96 28.62 10.32
CA GLY A 34 -1.32 29.99 9.93
C GLY A 34 -1.36 30.24 8.41
N ILE A 35 -0.73 29.41 7.60
CA ILE A 35 -0.73 29.55 6.13
C ILE A 35 -2.05 29.04 5.58
N PRO A 36 -2.79 29.84 4.78
CA PRO A 36 -4.00 29.36 4.14
C PRO A 36 -3.76 28.18 3.22
N GLY A 37 -4.64 27.22 3.24
CA GLY A 37 -4.60 26.05 2.35
C GLY A 37 -5.98 25.64 1.89
N ILE A 38 -6.06 25.11 0.71
CA ILE A 38 -7.28 24.51 0.17
C ILE A 38 -7.01 23.12 -0.40
N LEU A 39 -7.96 22.24 -0.20
CA LEU A 39 -8.07 21.02 -0.97
C LEU A 39 -9.16 21.19 -2.01
N MET A 40 -8.85 20.77 -3.22
CA MET A 40 -9.79 20.84 -4.33
C MET A 40 -10.49 19.50 -4.54
N ARG A 41 -11.73 19.56 -4.99
CA ARG A 41 -12.40 18.39 -5.51
C ARG A 41 -11.61 17.75 -6.66
N SER A 42 -11.76 16.46 -6.87
CA SER A 42 -11.25 15.80 -8.07
C SER A 42 -12.10 16.16 -9.30
N ASN A 43 -11.55 15.90 -10.48
CA ASN A 43 -12.30 15.99 -11.74
C ASN A 43 -13.21 14.77 -11.98
N LEU A 44 -13.23 13.80 -11.06
CA LEU A 44 -14.11 12.64 -11.10
C LEU A 44 -15.58 13.06 -10.91
N ARG A 45 -16.47 12.19 -11.35
CA ARG A 45 -17.91 12.37 -11.14
C ARG A 45 -18.25 12.28 -9.65
N ASP A 46 -19.09 13.19 -9.18
CA ASP A 46 -19.70 13.12 -7.86
C ASP A 46 -20.88 12.13 -7.84
N LYS A 47 -21.55 12.04 -6.70
CA LYS A 47 -22.76 11.20 -6.53
C LYS A 47 -23.86 11.52 -7.56
N ASP A 48 -23.92 12.75 -8.05
CA ASP A 48 -24.84 13.21 -9.09
C ASP A 48 -24.33 12.99 -10.53
N GLY A 49 -23.20 12.29 -10.68
CA GLY A 49 -22.63 11.92 -11.97
C GLY A 49 -21.90 13.05 -12.72
N LYS A 50 -21.79 14.25 -12.15
CA LYS A 50 -21.19 15.41 -12.84
C LYS A 50 -19.72 15.60 -12.43
N PRO A 51 -18.78 15.58 -13.38
CA PRO A 51 -17.39 15.95 -13.15
C PRO A 51 -17.24 17.47 -13.01
N GLY A 52 -16.09 17.92 -12.50
CA GLY A 52 -15.77 19.35 -12.39
C GLY A 52 -14.34 19.59 -11.99
N TYR A 53 -13.95 20.86 -12.00
CA TYR A 53 -12.57 21.32 -11.72
C TYR A 53 -12.57 22.64 -10.95
N GLY A 54 -11.43 23.02 -10.41
CA GLY A 54 -11.21 24.31 -9.76
C GLY A 54 -10.75 25.38 -10.73
N ILE A 55 -11.19 26.60 -10.53
CA ILE A 55 -10.69 27.78 -11.21
C ILE A 55 -10.17 28.75 -10.15
N TYR A 56 -9.04 29.38 -10.41
CA TYR A 56 -8.41 30.38 -9.58
C TYR A 56 -8.31 31.69 -10.36
N ASP A 57 -9.05 32.69 -9.95
CA ASP A 57 -8.91 34.05 -10.48
C ASP A 57 -8.00 34.83 -9.53
N ILE A 58 -6.78 35.12 -9.97
CA ILE A 58 -5.78 35.89 -9.22
C ILE A 58 -5.86 37.34 -9.68
N THR A 59 -6.25 38.20 -8.77
CA THR A 59 -6.32 39.65 -8.99
C THR A 59 -5.14 40.35 -8.28
N LYS A 60 -5.11 41.68 -8.36
CA LYS A 60 -4.10 42.48 -7.61
C LYS A 60 -4.23 42.28 -6.09
N ASP A 61 -5.44 42.10 -5.59
CA ASP A 61 -5.77 42.17 -4.16
C ASP A 61 -6.28 40.84 -3.57
N SER A 62 -6.58 39.84 -4.41
CA SER A 62 -7.19 38.60 -3.95
C SER A 62 -6.96 37.40 -4.85
N ILE A 63 -7.12 36.20 -4.28
CA ILE A 63 -7.28 34.93 -4.98
C ILE A 63 -8.71 34.47 -4.76
N LEU A 64 -9.50 34.42 -5.82
CA LEU A 64 -10.88 33.93 -5.80
C LEU A 64 -10.91 32.50 -6.31
N VAL A 65 -11.52 31.60 -5.56
CA VAL A 65 -11.55 30.16 -5.85
C VAL A 65 -12.95 29.71 -6.20
N TYR A 66 -13.07 29.10 -7.36
CA TYR A 66 -14.35 28.63 -7.89
C TYR A 66 -14.33 27.13 -8.15
N THR A 67 -15.49 26.53 -8.10
CA THR A 67 -15.76 25.21 -8.69
C THR A 67 -16.53 25.40 -9.98
N GLN A 68 -16.06 24.80 -11.06
CA GLN A 68 -16.77 24.67 -12.32
C GLN A 68 -17.21 23.22 -12.50
N ARG A 69 -18.50 22.96 -12.58
CA ARG A 69 -19.06 21.66 -12.94
C ARG A 69 -19.50 21.68 -14.40
N ILE A 70 -19.40 20.54 -15.07
CA ILE A 70 -19.79 20.43 -16.48
C ILE A 70 -21.30 20.74 -16.60
N GLY A 71 -21.64 21.69 -17.47
CA GLY A 71 -23.02 22.14 -17.70
C GLY A 71 -23.59 23.09 -16.63
N GLU A 72 -22.77 23.59 -15.70
CA GLU A 72 -23.20 24.57 -14.68
C GLU A 72 -22.35 25.84 -14.75
N SER A 73 -22.83 26.95 -14.18
CA SER A 73 -22.01 28.15 -13.99
C SER A 73 -20.97 27.93 -12.91
N LYS A 74 -19.82 28.61 -13.02
CA LYS A 74 -18.80 28.58 -11.96
C LYS A 74 -19.36 29.18 -10.67
N LYS A 75 -19.06 28.51 -9.52
CA LYS A 75 -19.49 28.95 -8.19
C LYS A 75 -18.26 29.25 -7.34
N GLN A 76 -18.18 30.49 -6.82
CA GLN A 76 -17.17 30.85 -5.84
C GLN A 76 -17.45 30.14 -4.51
N TRP A 77 -16.40 29.60 -3.88
CA TRP A 77 -16.52 28.96 -2.56
C TRP A 77 -15.43 29.38 -1.57
N ALA A 78 -14.33 30.00 -2.04
CA ALA A 78 -13.30 30.58 -1.17
C ALA A 78 -12.74 31.87 -1.78
N ALA A 79 -12.16 32.73 -0.92
CA ALA A 79 -11.47 33.93 -1.30
C ALA A 79 -10.34 34.22 -0.29
N PHE A 80 -9.17 34.62 -0.79
CA PHE A 80 -8.00 34.93 0.03
C PHE A 80 -7.46 36.31 -0.34
N SER A 81 -7.30 37.19 0.66
CA SER A 81 -6.73 38.51 0.44
C SER A 81 -5.23 38.43 0.15
N LEU A 82 -4.74 39.26 -0.73
CA LEU A 82 -3.30 39.45 -0.99
C LEU A 82 -2.74 40.71 -0.29
N ALA A 83 -3.59 41.51 0.36
CA ALA A 83 -3.21 42.77 0.96
C ALA A 83 -2.33 42.58 2.23
N GLN A 84 -2.66 41.60 3.07
CA GLN A 84 -1.97 41.36 4.33
C GLN A 84 -1.39 39.93 4.39
N PRO A 85 -0.24 39.73 5.03
CA PRO A 85 0.28 38.38 5.27
C PRO A 85 -0.64 37.65 6.27
N TYR A 86 -0.75 36.33 6.11
CA TYR A 86 -1.58 35.46 6.97
C TYR A 86 -0.83 34.92 8.18
N TYR A 87 0.49 35.06 8.22
CA TYR A 87 1.35 34.51 9.26
C TYR A 87 2.61 35.37 9.42
N ASP A 88 3.24 35.30 10.59
CA ASP A 88 4.54 35.90 10.80
C ASP A 88 5.64 35.08 10.11
N ARG A 89 6.34 35.69 9.18
CA ARG A 89 7.44 35.06 8.42
C ARG A 89 8.69 34.82 9.26
N ASN A 90 8.86 35.56 10.35
CA ASN A 90 9.96 35.41 11.30
C ASN A 90 9.55 34.57 12.53
N GLY A 91 8.26 34.21 12.62
CA GLY A 91 7.71 33.38 13.68
C GLY A 91 8.12 31.91 13.52
N LYS A 92 7.85 31.16 14.59
CA LYS A 92 7.96 29.70 14.57
C LYS A 92 6.59 29.08 14.31
N ALA A 93 6.56 27.82 13.90
CA ALA A 93 5.35 27.04 13.82
C ALA A 93 4.57 27.05 15.15
N GLU A 94 3.25 27.19 15.08
CA GLU A 94 2.39 27.23 16.27
C GLU A 94 2.24 25.85 16.90
N LYS A 95 2.31 24.79 16.10
CA LYS A 95 2.17 23.41 16.56
C LYS A 95 3.13 22.49 15.82
N TYR A 96 3.89 21.74 16.58
CA TYR A 96 4.64 20.59 16.09
C TYR A 96 3.92 19.31 16.52
N PRO A 97 4.09 18.21 15.79
CA PRO A 97 3.65 16.90 16.27
C PRO A 97 4.29 16.58 17.60
N ASP A 98 3.53 15.96 18.49
CA ASP A 98 4.06 15.45 19.76
C ASP A 98 4.82 14.14 19.50
N PHE A 99 6.13 14.17 19.71
CA PHE A 99 7.00 13.00 19.58
C PHE A 99 7.38 12.40 20.94
N SER A 100 6.71 12.78 22.02
CA SER A 100 7.01 12.30 23.39
C SER A 100 6.92 10.78 23.49
N VAL A 101 6.05 10.14 22.71
CA VAL A 101 5.95 8.68 22.62
C VAL A 101 7.28 7.99 22.28
N ASN A 102 8.17 8.65 21.56
CA ASN A 102 9.50 8.11 21.26
C ASN A 102 10.38 7.93 22.49
N THR A 103 10.07 8.63 23.60
CA THR A 103 10.79 8.51 24.86
C THR A 103 10.25 7.37 25.74
N GLU A 104 9.05 6.89 25.46
CA GLU A 104 8.43 5.77 26.19
C GLU A 104 9.06 4.42 25.84
N TYR A 105 9.73 4.34 24.68
CA TYR A 105 10.35 3.12 24.18
C TYR A 105 11.87 3.26 24.05
N PRO A 106 12.62 3.50 25.16
CA PRO A 106 14.05 3.80 25.10
C PRO A 106 14.91 2.63 24.65
N ASN A 107 14.35 1.42 24.65
CA ASN A 107 15.04 0.21 24.16
C ASN A 107 14.97 0.03 22.64
N VAL A 108 14.10 0.76 21.95
CA VAL A 108 14.05 0.79 20.48
C VAL A 108 15.15 1.73 20.00
N LYS A 109 16.20 1.18 19.41
CA LYS A 109 17.33 1.95 18.91
C LYS A 109 17.47 1.72 17.41
N GLU A 110 17.73 2.82 16.71
CA GLU A 110 18.12 2.76 15.32
C GLU A 110 19.43 1.98 15.18
N GLN A 111 19.42 0.98 14.31
CA GLN A 111 20.62 0.21 13.98
C GLN A 111 21.43 0.90 12.87
N TRP A 112 20.74 1.34 11.83
CA TRP A 112 21.29 2.08 10.70
C TRP A 112 20.18 2.67 9.84
N ILE A 113 20.49 3.75 9.13
CA ILE A 113 19.64 4.38 8.11
C ILE A 113 20.40 4.45 6.79
N VAL A 114 19.68 4.23 5.69
CA VAL A 114 20.18 4.46 4.33
C VAL A 114 19.25 5.44 3.62
N GLN A 115 19.82 6.55 3.14
CA GLN A 115 19.14 7.50 2.26
C GLN A 115 19.29 7.03 0.82
N THR A 116 18.20 6.58 0.19
CA THR A 116 18.22 6.02 -1.16
C THR A 116 18.13 7.08 -2.27
N GLY A 117 17.56 8.24 -1.97
CA GLY A 117 17.26 9.28 -2.96
C GLY A 117 16.11 8.93 -3.91
N ALA A 118 15.39 7.83 -3.65
CA ALA A 118 14.28 7.31 -4.46
C ALA A 118 13.12 6.91 -3.54
N GLY A 119 11.89 6.91 -4.07
CA GLY A 119 10.70 6.44 -3.34
C GLY A 119 10.69 4.92 -3.19
N ILE A 120 10.38 4.45 -1.99
CA ILE A 120 10.23 3.02 -1.69
C ILE A 120 8.76 2.73 -1.41
N TYR A 121 8.16 1.83 -2.19
CA TYR A 121 6.75 1.42 -2.06
C TYR A 121 6.60 -0.03 -1.62
N CYS A 122 7.67 -0.81 -1.67
CA CYS A 122 7.68 -2.22 -1.26
C CYS A 122 8.16 -2.39 0.19
N SER A 123 7.76 -3.48 0.82
CA SER A 123 8.43 -3.93 2.04
C SER A 123 9.80 -4.53 1.69
N PRO A 124 10.80 -4.44 2.57
CA PRO A 124 12.06 -5.13 2.36
C PRO A 124 11.90 -6.65 2.49
N ALA A 125 12.66 -7.41 1.70
CA ALA A 125 12.82 -8.84 1.89
C ALA A 125 14.15 -9.13 2.59
N VAL A 126 14.16 -10.15 3.44
CA VAL A 126 15.37 -10.57 4.16
C VAL A 126 15.66 -12.03 3.86
N GLU A 127 16.90 -12.32 3.50
CA GLU A 127 17.44 -13.68 3.43
C GLU A 127 18.82 -13.71 4.08
N LYS A 128 18.94 -14.48 5.16
CA LYS A 128 20.20 -14.56 5.93
C LYS A 128 20.67 -13.15 6.34
N GLU A 129 21.88 -12.78 5.97
CA GLU A 129 22.54 -11.51 6.32
C GLU A 129 22.28 -10.38 5.30
N LYS A 130 21.22 -10.48 4.48
CA LYS A 130 20.92 -9.54 3.38
C LYS A 130 19.51 -9.00 3.44
N VAL A 131 19.38 -7.73 3.07
CA VAL A 131 18.10 -7.03 2.89
C VAL A 131 18.00 -6.57 1.44
N PHE A 132 16.87 -6.87 0.79
CA PHE A 132 16.58 -6.49 -0.59
C PHE A 132 15.44 -5.49 -0.63
N VAL A 133 15.66 -4.37 -1.32
CA VAL A 133 14.70 -3.27 -1.41
C VAL A 133 14.57 -2.82 -2.86
N GLY A 134 13.35 -2.77 -3.36
CA GLY A 134 13.03 -2.17 -4.65
C GLY A 134 12.66 -0.70 -4.52
N ASP A 135 12.90 0.10 -5.56
CA ASP A 135 12.57 1.51 -5.60
C ASP A 135 11.82 1.96 -6.87
N ASP A 136 11.37 3.21 -6.89
CA ASP A 136 10.62 3.79 -8.00
C ASP A 136 11.50 4.20 -9.20
N MET A 137 12.83 4.19 -9.05
CA MET A 137 13.78 4.35 -10.13
C MET A 137 14.11 3.02 -10.83
N GLY A 138 13.59 1.91 -10.30
CA GLY A 138 13.74 0.57 -10.86
C GLY A 138 14.97 -0.19 -10.37
N TYR A 139 15.60 0.26 -9.29
CA TYR A 139 16.69 -0.49 -8.68
C TYR A 139 16.16 -1.49 -7.67
N LEU A 140 16.61 -2.74 -7.76
CA LEU A 140 16.65 -3.66 -6.63
C LEU A 140 18.02 -3.56 -6.00
N THR A 141 18.09 -3.08 -4.76
CA THR A 141 19.34 -2.92 -4.03
C THR A 141 19.43 -3.91 -2.88
N CYS A 142 20.59 -4.56 -2.76
CA CYS A 142 20.93 -5.44 -1.65
C CYS A 142 21.83 -4.72 -0.65
N TYR A 143 21.44 -4.78 0.61
CA TYR A 143 22.20 -4.23 1.74
C TYR A 143 22.58 -5.35 2.71
N ALA A 144 23.72 -5.17 3.40
CA ALA A 144 24.07 -6.02 4.52
C ALA A 144 23.13 -5.74 5.71
N LEU A 145 22.48 -6.77 6.25
CA LEU A 145 21.52 -6.66 7.36
C LEU A 145 22.17 -6.01 8.59
N LYS A 146 23.43 -6.32 8.87
CA LYS A 146 24.14 -5.86 10.07
C LYS A 146 24.34 -4.34 10.13
N ASN A 147 24.57 -3.66 8.99
CA ASN A 147 25.06 -2.27 8.99
C ASN A 147 24.57 -1.42 7.82
N GLY A 148 23.61 -1.90 7.02
CA GLY A 148 23.05 -1.16 5.89
C GLY A 148 24.04 -0.91 4.73
N LYS A 149 25.26 -1.51 4.74
CA LYS A 149 26.20 -1.34 3.64
C LYS A 149 25.63 -1.91 2.35
N LYS A 150 25.59 -1.10 1.29
CA LYS A 150 25.21 -1.57 -0.04
C LYS A 150 26.20 -2.62 -0.55
N LEU A 151 25.67 -3.79 -0.92
CA LEU A 151 26.45 -4.91 -1.44
C LEU A 151 26.45 -4.91 -2.98
N TRP A 152 25.27 -4.77 -3.57
CA TRP A 152 25.08 -4.67 -5.01
C TRP A 152 23.73 -4.01 -5.32
N ASN A 153 23.51 -3.65 -6.58
CA ASN A 153 22.22 -3.26 -7.11
C ASN A 153 22.04 -3.81 -8.53
N PHE A 154 20.80 -4.03 -8.91
CA PHE A 154 20.35 -4.41 -10.25
C PHE A 154 19.34 -3.37 -10.72
N GLN A 155 19.43 -2.94 -11.97
CA GLN A 155 18.46 -2.01 -12.54
C GLN A 155 17.54 -2.74 -13.50
N SER A 156 16.22 -2.74 -13.21
CA SER A 156 15.15 -3.12 -14.12
C SER A 156 14.78 -1.95 -15.03
N GLY A 157 13.95 -2.19 -16.05
CA GLY A 157 13.58 -1.15 -17.02
C GLY A 157 12.63 -0.08 -16.48
N LYS A 158 11.95 -0.31 -15.33
CA LYS A 158 11.01 0.61 -14.67
C LYS A 158 10.92 0.32 -13.18
N ARG A 159 10.14 1.14 -12.46
CA ARG A 159 9.94 1.06 -11.01
C ARG A 159 9.59 -0.35 -10.51
N ILE A 160 10.05 -0.63 -9.29
CA ILE A 160 9.74 -1.83 -8.52
C ILE A 160 8.81 -1.39 -7.38
N VAL A 161 7.56 -1.84 -7.43
CA VAL A 161 6.50 -1.49 -6.45
C VAL A 161 6.17 -2.68 -5.57
N GLY A 162 6.13 -3.88 -6.16
CA GLY A 162 5.84 -5.12 -5.45
C GLY A 162 6.98 -5.52 -4.52
N THR A 163 6.64 -6.06 -3.37
CA THR A 163 7.61 -6.59 -2.41
C THR A 163 8.35 -7.78 -3.00
N PRO A 164 9.69 -7.77 -3.03
CA PRO A 164 10.49 -8.92 -3.45
C PRO A 164 10.39 -10.06 -2.43
N ALA A 165 10.81 -11.26 -2.83
CA ALA A 165 11.05 -12.36 -1.92
C ALA A 165 12.39 -13.01 -2.23
N ALA A 166 13.06 -13.55 -1.21
CA ALA A 166 14.35 -14.21 -1.37
C ALA A 166 14.39 -15.53 -0.60
N ALA A 167 14.85 -16.58 -1.26
CA ALA A 167 15.07 -17.90 -0.68
C ALA A 167 16.11 -18.68 -1.50
N ASP A 168 16.79 -19.59 -0.88
CA ASP A 168 17.72 -20.54 -1.53
C ASP A 168 18.75 -19.93 -2.49
N GLY A 169 19.21 -18.70 -2.14
CA GLY A 169 20.20 -17.98 -2.94
C GLY A 169 19.63 -17.22 -4.14
N VAL A 170 18.30 -17.14 -4.28
CA VAL A 170 17.63 -16.42 -5.36
C VAL A 170 16.71 -15.34 -4.77
N VAL A 171 16.74 -14.12 -5.35
CA VAL A 171 15.76 -13.08 -5.08
C VAL A 171 14.87 -12.90 -6.31
N VAL A 172 13.55 -12.91 -6.09
CA VAL A 172 12.52 -12.77 -7.12
C VAL A 172 11.72 -11.51 -6.89
N PHE A 173 11.45 -10.75 -7.95
CA PHE A 173 10.63 -9.54 -7.89
C PHE A 173 9.96 -9.23 -9.23
N GLY A 174 8.88 -8.45 -9.18
CA GLY A 174 8.21 -7.90 -10.35
C GLY A 174 8.61 -6.46 -10.63
N SER A 175 8.55 -6.03 -11.88
CA SER A 175 8.80 -4.65 -12.29
C SER A 175 7.67 -4.12 -13.19
N ALA A 176 7.48 -2.81 -13.17
CA ALA A 176 6.54 -2.14 -14.06
C ALA A 176 6.96 -2.18 -15.54
N ASP A 177 8.13 -2.71 -15.86
CA ASP A 177 8.60 -2.98 -17.23
C ASP A 177 8.02 -4.27 -17.84
N ARG A 178 7.10 -4.93 -17.10
CA ARG A 178 6.41 -6.16 -17.50
C ARG A 178 7.25 -7.43 -17.36
N ASN A 179 8.27 -7.41 -16.53
CA ASN A 179 9.09 -8.59 -16.29
C ASN A 179 9.02 -9.01 -14.83
N ILE A 180 9.14 -10.32 -14.61
CA ILE A 180 9.48 -10.94 -13.34
C ILE A 180 10.93 -11.37 -13.46
N TYR A 181 11.73 -11.00 -12.48
CA TYR A 181 13.18 -11.26 -12.48
C TYR A 181 13.55 -12.23 -11.36
N GLY A 182 14.45 -13.13 -11.66
CA GLY A 182 15.19 -13.91 -10.67
C GLY A 182 16.67 -13.56 -10.73
N LEU A 183 17.23 -13.13 -9.61
CA LEU A 183 18.65 -12.77 -9.49
C LEU A 183 19.33 -13.67 -8.46
N ASN A 184 20.61 -13.89 -8.66
CA ASN A 184 21.47 -14.49 -7.62
C ASN A 184 21.54 -13.53 -6.42
N SER A 185 21.13 -13.98 -5.23
CA SER A 185 21.07 -13.14 -4.03
C SER A 185 22.44 -12.72 -3.51
N LYS A 186 23.54 -13.39 -3.94
CA LYS A 186 24.92 -13.10 -3.50
C LYS A 186 25.50 -11.89 -4.23
N ASP A 187 25.29 -11.80 -5.54
CA ASP A 187 25.99 -10.82 -6.39
C ASP A 187 25.07 -10.01 -7.33
N GLY A 188 23.76 -10.26 -7.29
CA GLY A 188 22.76 -9.53 -8.09
C GLY A 188 22.77 -9.90 -9.58
N LYS A 189 23.47 -10.95 -10.01
CA LYS A 189 23.47 -11.38 -11.41
C LYS A 189 22.11 -11.93 -11.80
N LEU A 190 21.67 -11.54 -13.01
CA LEU A 190 20.45 -12.05 -13.60
C LEU A 190 20.58 -13.56 -13.88
N LEU A 191 19.64 -14.33 -13.33
CA LEU A 191 19.51 -15.76 -13.60
C LEU A 191 18.50 -16.01 -14.72
N TRP A 192 17.33 -15.39 -14.60
CA TRP A 192 16.25 -15.56 -15.56
C TRP A 192 15.28 -14.38 -15.55
N THR A 193 14.46 -14.32 -16.59
CA THR A 193 13.35 -13.34 -16.74
C THR A 193 12.12 -14.04 -17.29
N VAL A 194 10.95 -13.77 -16.68
CA VAL A 194 9.65 -14.18 -17.18
C VAL A 194 8.87 -12.96 -17.62
N LYS A 195 8.43 -12.91 -18.86
CA LYS A 195 7.70 -11.78 -19.45
C LYS A 195 6.21 -11.88 -19.16
N ALA A 196 5.61 -10.80 -18.68
CA ALA A 196 4.18 -10.59 -18.53
C ALA A 196 3.64 -9.67 -19.64
N LYS A 197 2.31 -9.63 -19.81
CA LYS A 197 1.65 -8.75 -20.81
C LYS A 197 1.48 -7.33 -20.30
N SER A 198 1.44 -7.13 -18.98
CA SER A 198 1.26 -5.85 -18.30
C SER A 198 2.23 -5.69 -17.13
N PRO A 199 2.35 -4.51 -16.48
CA PRO A 199 3.20 -4.32 -15.33
C PRO A 199 3.04 -5.39 -14.25
N VAL A 200 4.14 -5.74 -13.57
CA VAL A 200 4.14 -6.68 -12.47
C VAL A 200 4.34 -5.90 -11.18
N LEU A 201 3.24 -5.64 -10.49
CA LEU A 201 3.19 -4.82 -9.27
C LEU A 201 2.88 -5.66 -8.03
N GLY A 202 2.57 -6.95 -8.21
CA GLY A 202 2.29 -7.88 -7.12
C GLY A 202 3.52 -8.20 -6.30
N ALA A 203 3.31 -8.41 -5.00
CA ALA A 203 4.33 -8.94 -4.12
C ALA A 203 4.55 -10.43 -4.36
N VAL A 204 5.76 -10.92 -4.08
CA VAL A 204 6.16 -12.31 -4.26
C VAL A 204 6.06 -13.05 -2.93
N THR A 205 5.58 -14.29 -2.97
CA THR A 205 5.79 -15.28 -1.90
C THR A 205 6.58 -16.45 -2.46
N ILE A 206 7.65 -16.87 -1.78
CA ILE A 206 8.42 -18.06 -2.13
C ILE A 206 8.18 -19.13 -1.08
N GLU A 207 7.85 -20.33 -1.54
CA GLU A 207 7.78 -21.52 -0.70
C GLU A 207 8.28 -22.74 -1.46
N ASN A 208 9.14 -23.53 -0.84
CA ASN A 208 9.72 -24.77 -1.38
C ASN A 208 10.29 -24.60 -2.81
N GLY A 209 11.06 -23.53 -3.04
CA GLY A 209 11.69 -23.27 -4.34
C GLY A 209 10.74 -22.77 -5.44
N ILE A 210 9.50 -22.43 -5.10
CA ILE A 210 8.48 -21.91 -6.04
C ILE A 210 8.08 -20.48 -5.64
N ALA A 211 8.15 -19.55 -6.58
CA ALA A 211 7.67 -18.20 -6.45
C ALA A 211 6.22 -18.08 -6.95
N TYR A 212 5.35 -17.52 -6.12
CA TYR A 212 3.96 -17.23 -6.41
C TYR A 212 3.78 -15.72 -6.58
N ILE A 213 3.29 -15.29 -7.74
CA ILE A 213 3.19 -13.85 -8.07
C ILE A 213 2.03 -13.56 -9.03
N GLY A 214 1.32 -12.49 -8.73
CA GLY A 214 0.31 -11.91 -9.62
C GLY A 214 0.84 -10.71 -10.40
N ALA A 215 0.16 -10.35 -11.48
CA ALA A 215 0.50 -9.19 -12.28
C ALA A 215 -0.74 -8.43 -12.77
N SER A 216 -0.52 -7.23 -13.31
CA SER A 216 -1.60 -6.40 -13.89
C SER A 216 -2.12 -6.95 -15.23
N ASP A 217 -1.60 -8.06 -15.72
CA ASP A 217 -2.12 -8.79 -16.88
C ASP A 217 -3.20 -9.83 -16.50
N SER A 218 -3.75 -9.70 -15.27
CA SER A 218 -4.79 -10.60 -14.74
C SER A 218 -4.35 -12.07 -14.68
N THR A 219 -3.05 -12.32 -14.62
CA THR A 219 -2.49 -13.68 -14.56
C THR A 219 -1.73 -13.87 -13.25
N PHE A 220 -2.02 -14.94 -12.56
CA PHE A 220 -1.29 -15.43 -11.41
C PHE A 220 -0.39 -16.60 -11.81
N ARG A 221 0.86 -16.63 -11.31
CA ARG A 221 1.88 -17.58 -11.76
C ARG A 221 2.58 -18.26 -10.59
N ALA A 222 2.89 -19.54 -10.76
CA ALA A 222 3.88 -20.28 -9.97
C ALA A 222 5.11 -20.51 -10.85
N ILE A 223 6.27 -20.14 -10.34
CA ILE A 223 7.54 -20.11 -11.11
C ILE A 223 8.62 -20.80 -10.26
N ASP A 224 9.33 -21.74 -10.85
CA ASP A 224 10.54 -22.33 -10.25
C ASP A 224 11.61 -21.25 -10.13
N ILE A 225 12.10 -21.00 -8.90
CA ILE A 225 13.00 -19.86 -8.63
C ILE A 225 14.40 -20.05 -9.23
N HIS A 226 14.84 -21.28 -9.46
CA HIS A 226 16.18 -21.56 -9.98
C HIS A 226 16.25 -21.46 -11.50
N THR A 227 15.15 -21.85 -12.19
CA THR A 227 15.13 -21.96 -13.64
C THR A 227 14.29 -20.88 -14.34
N GLY A 228 13.39 -20.20 -13.63
CA GLY A 228 12.41 -19.30 -14.22
C GLY A 228 11.28 -20.00 -14.98
N LYS A 229 11.21 -21.34 -14.91
CA LYS A 229 10.14 -22.10 -15.58
C LYS A 229 8.81 -21.80 -14.89
N VAL A 230 7.82 -21.34 -15.68
CA VAL A 230 6.43 -21.24 -15.22
C VAL A 230 5.89 -22.66 -15.09
N ILE A 231 5.57 -23.08 -13.87
CA ILE A 231 5.03 -24.40 -13.54
C ILE A 231 3.56 -24.44 -13.95
N TRP A 232 2.81 -23.42 -13.52
CA TRP A 232 1.44 -23.20 -13.94
C TRP A 232 1.10 -21.70 -13.93
N ALA A 233 0.05 -21.33 -14.66
CA ALA A 233 -0.49 -20.00 -14.73
C ALA A 233 -2.01 -20.04 -14.71
N TYR A 234 -2.63 -19.21 -13.87
CA TYR A 234 -4.07 -19.05 -13.77
C TYR A 234 -4.48 -17.70 -14.37
N THR A 235 -5.41 -17.72 -15.36
CA THR A 235 -5.86 -16.56 -16.12
C THR A 235 -7.32 -16.19 -15.87
N GLY A 236 -7.96 -16.79 -14.88
CA GLY A 236 -9.37 -16.57 -14.53
C GLY A 236 -9.67 -15.28 -13.78
N VAL A 237 -8.66 -14.47 -13.48
CA VAL A 237 -8.79 -13.18 -12.75
C VAL A 237 -9.29 -12.10 -13.70
N LYS A 238 -10.24 -11.26 -13.23
CA LYS A 238 -10.81 -10.16 -14.03
C LYS A 238 -10.21 -8.79 -13.70
N GLY A 239 -9.32 -8.72 -12.70
CA GLY A 239 -8.68 -7.49 -12.22
C GLY A 239 -7.16 -7.62 -12.13
N TYR A 240 -6.51 -6.53 -11.72
CA TYR A 240 -5.07 -6.51 -11.41
C TYR A 240 -4.80 -7.30 -10.13
N ILE A 241 -3.60 -7.86 -10.02
CA ILE A 241 -3.18 -8.59 -8.82
C ILE A 241 -1.95 -7.86 -8.25
N GLU A 242 -2.10 -7.24 -7.09
CA GLU A 242 -1.06 -6.46 -6.42
C GLU A 242 -0.78 -6.99 -5.00
N THR A 243 -1.62 -7.87 -4.49
CA THR A 243 -1.49 -8.45 -3.15
C THR A 243 -0.24 -9.33 -3.02
N LYS A 244 0.19 -9.57 -1.78
CA LYS A 244 1.09 -10.67 -1.45
C LYS A 244 0.26 -11.93 -1.27
N PRO A 245 0.53 -13.00 -2.03
CA PRO A 245 -0.23 -14.24 -1.87
C PRO A 245 0.10 -14.94 -0.56
N LEU A 246 -0.93 -15.46 0.10
CA LEU A 246 -0.82 -16.42 1.17
C LEU A 246 -0.63 -17.81 0.58
N VAL A 247 0.40 -18.51 1.01
CA VAL A 247 0.67 -19.90 0.60
C VAL A 247 0.51 -20.80 1.81
N THR A 248 -0.28 -21.85 1.67
CA THR A 248 -0.51 -22.89 2.69
C THR A 248 0.05 -24.22 2.22
N ALA A 249 -0.23 -25.29 2.96
CA ALA A 249 0.23 -26.62 2.57
C ALA A 249 -0.24 -27.02 1.16
N ASP A 250 -1.48 -26.69 0.80
CA ASP A 250 -2.16 -27.15 -0.42
C ASP A 250 -2.82 -26.03 -1.25
N LYS A 251 -2.86 -24.79 -0.75
CA LYS A 251 -3.56 -23.67 -1.40
C LYS A 251 -2.65 -22.44 -1.60
N VAL A 252 -3.00 -21.65 -2.60
CA VAL A 252 -2.50 -20.28 -2.80
C VAL A 252 -3.69 -19.34 -2.81
N ILE A 253 -3.69 -18.34 -1.91
CA ILE A 253 -4.83 -17.44 -1.70
C ILE A 253 -4.38 -16.00 -1.94
N PHE A 254 -5.08 -15.26 -2.79
CA PHE A 254 -4.76 -13.88 -3.14
C PHE A 254 -5.99 -13.06 -3.52
N GLY A 255 -5.94 -11.77 -3.28
CA GLY A 255 -6.98 -10.83 -3.71
C GLY A 255 -6.68 -10.20 -5.07
N ALA A 256 -7.71 -9.74 -5.77
CA ALA A 256 -7.59 -9.01 -7.02
C ALA A 256 -8.52 -7.79 -7.08
N TRP A 257 -8.20 -6.84 -7.97
CA TRP A 257 -8.95 -5.59 -8.15
C TRP A 257 -10.34 -5.76 -8.81
N ASP A 258 -10.79 -6.98 -8.99
CA ASP A 258 -12.16 -7.35 -9.34
C ASP A 258 -13.03 -7.64 -8.11
N ASN A 259 -12.58 -7.23 -6.92
CA ASN A 259 -13.27 -7.45 -5.64
C ASN A 259 -13.39 -8.93 -5.24
N THR A 260 -12.46 -9.77 -5.68
CA THR A 260 -12.48 -11.21 -5.45
C THR A 260 -11.22 -11.67 -4.73
N LEU A 261 -11.41 -12.49 -3.71
CA LEU A 261 -10.36 -13.31 -3.12
C LEU A 261 -10.43 -14.70 -3.79
N TYR A 262 -9.32 -15.16 -4.31
CA TYR A 262 -9.18 -16.43 -5.03
C TYR A 262 -8.41 -17.42 -4.18
N ALA A 263 -8.81 -18.66 -4.18
CA ALA A 263 -8.00 -19.79 -3.69
C ALA A 263 -7.78 -20.79 -4.82
N LEU A 264 -6.52 -21.07 -5.07
CA LEU A 264 -6.09 -22.03 -6.08
C LEU A 264 -5.41 -23.22 -5.41
N ASN A 265 -5.53 -24.39 -6.03
CA ASN A 265 -4.72 -25.55 -5.69
C ASN A 265 -3.24 -25.24 -5.95
N LYS A 266 -2.40 -25.40 -4.94
CA LYS A 266 -0.99 -25.05 -4.99
C LYS A 266 -0.19 -25.85 -6.02
N ALA A 267 -0.59 -27.12 -6.27
CA ALA A 267 0.16 -28.02 -7.14
C ALA A 267 -0.06 -27.74 -8.64
N ASP A 268 -1.30 -27.41 -9.04
CA ASP A 268 -1.67 -27.29 -10.46
C ASP A 268 -2.35 -25.98 -10.86
N GLY A 269 -2.57 -25.07 -9.89
CA GLY A 269 -3.18 -23.77 -10.13
C GLY A 269 -4.67 -23.79 -10.45
N LYS A 270 -5.36 -24.93 -10.26
CA LYS A 270 -6.81 -25.00 -10.43
C LYS A 270 -7.53 -24.19 -9.36
N GLU A 271 -8.59 -23.49 -9.77
CA GLU A 271 -9.46 -22.76 -8.86
C GLU A 271 -10.20 -23.73 -7.92
N LEU A 272 -10.09 -23.48 -6.60
CA LEU A 272 -10.79 -24.20 -5.57
C LEU A 272 -12.07 -23.48 -5.16
N TRP A 273 -11.95 -22.21 -4.84
CA TRP A 273 -13.07 -21.34 -4.49
C TRP A 273 -12.77 -19.85 -4.73
N LYS A 274 -13.82 -19.05 -4.69
CA LYS A 274 -13.79 -17.59 -4.73
C LYS A 274 -14.65 -17.01 -3.63
N TRP A 275 -14.20 -15.89 -3.07
CA TRP A 275 -14.98 -15.08 -2.15
C TRP A 275 -15.17 -13.67 -2.72
N THR A 276 -16.41 -13.15 -2.72
CA THR A 276 -16.80 -11.86 -3.29
C THR A 276 -17.63 -11.01 -2.34
N GLY A 277 -17.34 -11.08 -1.03
CA GLY A 277 -18.15 -10.46 0.03
C GLY A 277 -18.07 -8.93 0.16
N GLY A 278 -17.28 -8.27 -0.68
CA GLY A 278 -17.08 -6.82 -0.64
C GLY A 278 -17.89 -6.01 -1.67
N LEU A 279 -17.92 -4.67 -1.54
CA LEU A 279 -18.52 -3.78 -2.54
C LEU A 279 -17.63 -3.66 -3.79
N THR A 280 -18.28 -3.58 -4.95
CA THR A 280 -17.66 -3.49 -6.29
C THR A 280 -17.09 -2.10 -6.60
N ARG A 281 -16.17 -1.58 -5.79
CA ARG A 281 -15.42 -0.36 -6.12
C ARG A 281 -13.95 -0.71 -6.33
N MET A 282 -13.36 -0.23 -7.42
CA MET A 282 -12.03 -0.62 -7.89
C MET A 282 -10.93 -0.49 -6.82
N HIS A 283 -10.89 0.57 -6.05
CA HIS A 283 -9.92 0.77 -4.96
C HIS A 283 -10.35 0.18 -3.61
N PHE A 284 -11.40 -0.61 -3.59
CA PHE A 284 -11.93 -1.30 -2.43
C PHE A 284 -11.90 -2.81 -2.62
N SER A 285 -10.86 -3.31 -3.24
CA SER A 285 -10.66 -4.73 -3.52
C SER A 285 -9.80 -5.41 -2.46
N PRO A 286 -9.98 -6.71 -2.23
CA PRO A 286 -9.04 -7.52 -1.45
C PRO A 286 -7.61 -7.52 -1.98
N ALA A 287 -7.36 -6.99 -3.18
CA ALA A 287 -6.03 -6.84 -3.76
C ALA A 287 -5.05 -6.01 -2.89
N ALA A 288 -5.55 -5.04 -2.13
CA ALA A 288 -4.75 -4.20 -1.25
C ALA A 288 -4.37 -4.89 0.07
N VAL A 289 -4.90 -6.07 0.33
CA VAL A 289 -4.75 -6.78 1.61
C VAL A 289 -3.88 -8.03 1.43
N TRP A 290 -2.97 -8.23 2.36
CA TRP A 290 -2.18 -9.45 2.45
C TRP A 290 -2.91 -10.44 3.36
N PRO A 291 -3.59 -11.45 2.82
CA PRO A 291 -4.33 -12.39 3.65
C PRO A 291 -3.41 -13.17 4.58
N VAL A 292 -3.90 -13.47 5.79
CA VAL A 292 -3.23 -14.36 6.75
C VAL A 292 -4.14 -15.50 7.13
N ALA A 293 -3.60 -16.63 7.59
CA ALA A 293 -4.41 -17.80 7.97
C ALA A 293 -4.01 -18.38 9.30
N ALA A 294 -5.01 -18.74 10.08
CA ALA A 294 -4.90 -19.51 11.33
C ALA A 294 -6.23 -20.22 11.62
N GLU A 295 -6.19 -21.30 12.38
CA GLU A 295 -7.38 -22.00 12.89
C GLU A 295 -8.42 -22.35 11.80
N GLY A 296 -7.94 -22.83 10.63
CA GLY A 296 -8.80 -23.19 9.50
C GLY A 296 -9.50 -21.99 8.82
N LYS A 297 -9.07 -20.77 9.09
CA LYS A 297 -9.65 -19.54 8.54
C LYS A 297 -8.61 -18.69 7.84
N VAL A 298 -9.05 -17.96 6.83
CA VAL A 298 -8.32 -16.86 6.20
C VAL A 298 -8.89 -15.56 6.73
N PHE A 299 -8.03 -14.67 7.20
CA PHE A 299 -8.41 -13.35 7.67
C PHE A 299 -7.99 -12.29 6.65
N ILE A 300 -8.91 -11.39 6.34
CA ILE A 300 -8.66 -10.22 5.50
C ILE A 300 -9.25 -8.98 6.14
N THR A 301 -8.63 -7.84 5.86
CA THR A 301 -9.25 -6.54 6.03
C THR A 301 -9.56 -5.97 4.66
N ASP A 302 -10.65 -5.24 4.52
CA ASP A 302 -10.97 -4.63 3.25
C ASP A 302 -11.28 -3.15 3.39
N PRO A 303 -11.23 -2.40 2.28
CA PRO A 303 -11.49 -0.97 2.30
C PRO A 303 -12.92 -0.55 2.69
N GLN A 304 -13.85 -1.48 2.87
CA GLN A 304 -15.12 -1.21 3.53
C GLN A 304 -14.99 -1.06 5.05
N ARG A 305 -13.75 -1.22 5.56
CA ARG A 305 -13.42 -1.14 6.99
C ARG A 305 -13.90 -2.36 7.79
N ALA A 306 -13.98 -3.50 7.12
CA ALA A 306 -14.37 -4.76 7.74
C ALA A 306 -13.17 -5.69 7.95
N MET A 307 -13.16 -6.36 9.10
CA MET A 307 -12.41 -7.59 9.32
C MET A 307 -13.31 -8.77 8.93
N THR A 308 -12.76 -9.70 8.14
CA THR A 308 -13.52 -10.88 7.70
C THR A 308 -12.69 -12.13 7.93
N ALA A 309 -13.30 -13.15 8.54
CA ALA A 309 -12.79 -14.50 8.61
C ALA A 309 -13.56 -15.37 7.62
N ILE A 310 -12.83 -16.13 6.82
CA ILE A 310 -13.34 -16.95 5.73
C ILE A 310 -12.84 -18.37 5.97
N ASN A 311 -13.71 -19.36 5.83
CA ASN A 311 -13.32 -20.77 5.92
C ASN A 311 -12.31 -21.09 4.80
N ILE A 312 -11.15 -21.59 5.17
CA ILE A 312 -10.03 -21.82 4.25
C ILE A 312 -10.31 -22.92 3.23
N GLU A 313 -11.21 -23.86 3.56
CA GLU A 313 -11.50 -25.02 2.71
C GLU A 313 -12.52 -24.72 1.61
N ASN A 314 -13.55 -23.92 1.91
CA ASN A 314 -14.67 -23.72 1.00
C ASN A 314 -14.92 -22.26 0.61
N GLY A 315 -14.23 -21.29 1.21
CA GLY A 315 -14.40 -19.87 0.92
C GLY A 315 -15.66 -19.23 1.52
N GLU A 316 -16.38 -19.91 2.40
CA GLU A 316 -17.55 -19.35 3.07
C GLU A 316 -17.15 -18.36 4.16
N THR A 317 -17.91 -17.28 4.31
CA THR A 317 -17.70 -16.32 5.40
C THR A 317 -18.07 -16.96 6.72
N VAL A 318 -17.11 -17.10 7.64
CA VAL A 318 -17.35 -17.52 9.01
C VAL A 318 -17.95 -16.37 9.80
N TRP A 319 -17.27 -15.21 9.77
CA TRP A 319 -17.79 -13.96 10.33
C TRP A 319 -17.23 -12.73 9.61
N ARG A 320 -17.92 -11.61 9.76
CA ARG A 320 -17.53 -10.30 9.23
C ARG A 320 -17.98 -9.22 10.20
N THR A 321 -17.05 -8.33 10.57
CA THR A 321 -17.32 -7.24 11.51
C THR A 321 -16.83 -5.90 11.00
N PHE A 322 -17.56 -4.83 11.33
CA PHE A 322 -17.22 -3.43 11.05
C PHE A 322 -16.89 -2.66 12.34
N GLN A 323 -16.84 -3.35 13.47
CA GLN A 323 -16.73 -2.75 14.80
C GLN A 323 -15.55 -1.79 14.92
N SER A 324 -14.35 -2.22 14.49
CA SER A 324 -13.12 -1.46 14.68
C SER A 324 -12.70 -0.65 13.46
N MET A 325 -13.52 -0.60 12.41
CA MET A 325 -13.23 0.13 11.17
C MET A 325 -11.80 -0.11 10.65
N VAL A 326 -11.38 -1.36 10.58
CA VAL A 326 -10.04 -1.77 10.13
C VAL A 326 -9.84 -1.50 8.64
N ARG A 327 -8.58 -1.34 8.21
CA ARG A 327 -8.28 -1.12 6.79
C ARG A 327 -6.87 -1.58 6.40
N GLU A 328 -6.81 -2.37 5.34
CA GLU A 328 -5.63 -2.71 4.53
C GLU A 328 -4.50 -3.46 5.27
N THR A 329 -4.16 -3.09 6.47
CA THR A 329 -3.06 -3.68 7.22
C THR A 329 -3.55 -4.84 8.07
N ILE A 330 -2.92 -6.00 7.93
CA ILE A 330 -3.22 -7.19 8.73
C ILE A 330 -1.91 -7.92 9.05
N GLY A 331 -1.82 -8.47 10.24
CA GLY A 331 -0.70 -9.31 10.68
C GLY A 331 -1.19 -10.43 11.59
N LEU A 332 -0.42 -11.47 11.70
CA LEU A 332 -0.68 -12.63 12.55
C LEU A 332 0.40 -12.74 13.63
N SER A 333 0.03 -13.13 14.84
CA SER A 333 1.02 -13.50 15.88
C SER A 333 1.76 -14.77 15.49
N GLU A 334 2.98 -14.93 16.01
CA GLU A 334 3.82 -16.10 15.73
C GLU A 334 3.15 -17.42 16.13
N ASP A 335 2.40 -17.41 17.23
CA ASP A 335 1.65 -18.58 17.72
C ASP A 335 0.31 -18.81 16.97
N GLY A 336 -0.05 -17.95 16.02
CA GLY A 336 -1.28 -18.05 15.24
C GLY A 336 -2.57 -17.75 16.02
N THR A 337 -2.49 -17.32 17.28
CA THR A 337 -3.68 -17.13 18.14
C THR A 337 -4.34 -15.77 18.00
N ARG A 338 -3.66 -14.79 17.38
CA ARG A 338 -4.09 -13.38 17.29
C ARG A 338 -3.87 -12.82 15.90
N VAL A 339 -4.85 -12.05 15.44
CA VAL A 339 -4.73 -11.24 14.23
C VAL A 339 -4.81 -9.76 14.58
N PHE A 340 -3.91 -8.96 14.00
CA PHE A 340 -3.78 -7.53 14.25
C PHE A 340 -4.16 -6.74 13.02
N SER A 341 -4.77 -5.58 13.21
CA SER A 341 -5.05 -4.66 12.11
C SER A 341 -4.99 -3.20 12.57
N LYS A 342 -4.61 -2.31 11.66
CA LYS A 342 -4.73 -0.86 11.86
C LYS A 342 -6.16 -0.42 11.59
N THR A 343 -6.65 0.51 12.42
CA THR A 343 -7.97 1.14 12.24
C THR A 343 -7.85 2.46 11.45
N MET A 344 -8.99 3.00 11.04
CA MET A 344 -9.06 4.34 10.44
C MET A 344 -8.89 5.49 11.45
N ASN A 345 -8.85 5.17 12.73
CA ASN A 345 -8.69 6.12 13.84
C ASN A 345 -7.29 6.06 14.47
N ASP A 346 -6.31 5.58 13.70
CA ASP A 346 -4.89 5.47 14.08
C ASP A 346 -4.59 4.52 15.25
N SER A 347 -5.54 3.66 15.61
CA SER A 347 -5.38 2.60 16.63
C SER A 347 -4.97 1.28 15.98
N ILE A 348 -4.42 0.37 16.77
CA ILE A 348 -4.24 -1.04 16.42
C ILE A 348 -5.27 -1.85 17.19
N VAL A 349 -5.91 -2.79 16.53
CA VAL A 349 -6.87 -3.71 17.13
C VAL A 349 -6.37 -5.15 16.99
N CYS A 350 -6.66 -5.95 18.01
CA CYS A 350 -6.31 -7.36 18.09
C CYS A 350 -7.57 -8.22 18.23
N TYR A 351 -7.72 -9.20 17.36
CA TYR A 351 -8.78 -10.19 17.42
C TYR A 351 -8.21 -11.58 17.69
N ALA A 352 -8.98 -12.42 18.42
CA ALA A 352 -8.69 -13.84 18.51
C ALA A 352 -8.93 -14.52 17.16
N THR A 353 -8.07 -15.50 16.82
CA THR A 353 -8.24 -16.32 15.61
C THR A 353 -9.21 -17.47 15.83
N GLN A 354 -9.42 -17.90 17.07
CA GLN A 354 -10.34 -18.98 17.44
C GLN A 354 -11.80 -18.52 17.44
N GLY A 355 -12.71 -19.48 17.32
CA GLY A 355 -14.16 -19.27 17.36
C GLY A 355 -14.77 -18.83 16.03
N ASP A 356 -16.11 -18.88 15.98
CA ASP A 356 -16.92 -18.60 14.78
C ASP A 356 -17.63 -17.24 14.86
N GLN A 357 -17.21 -16.40 15.80
CA GLN A 357 -17.66 -15.02 15.97
C GLN A 357 -16.45 -14.10 16.15
N PRO A 358 -16.54 -12.82 15.75
CA PRO A 358 -15.45 -11.88 15.97
C PRO A 358 -15.25 -11.63 17.47
N CYS A 359 -14.04 -11.85 17.96
CA CYS A 359 -13.66 -11.60 19.34
C CYS A 359 -12.51 -10.63 19.39
N GLU A 360 -12.82 -9.34 19.62
CA GLU A 360 -11.81 -8.30 19.86
C GLU A 360 -11.24 -8.48 21.26
N LEU A 361 -9.92 -8.67 21.36
CA LEU A 361 -9.22 -8.86 22.62
C LEU A 361 -8.82 -7.52 23.23
N TRP A 362 -8.37 -6.58 22.40
CA TRP A 362 -7.99 -5.22 22.79
C TRP A 362 -7.87 -4.30 21.57
N ALA A 363 -7.94 -3.00 21.83
CA ALA A 363 -7.56 -1.96 20.91
C ALA A 363 -6.61 -0.99 21.64
N SER A 364 -5.56 -0.54 20.96
CA SER A 364 -4.69 0.55 21.46
C SER A 364 -5.27 1.88 21.00
N ASN A 365 -5.24 2.86 21.86
CA ASN A 365 -5.54 4.27 21.53
C ASN A 365 -4.26 5.01 21.18
#